data_dc54563d25f9f59e0b68c66ddaf2a21d
#
_entry.id   dc54563d25f9f59e0b68c66ddaf2a21d
#
_cell.length_a   1.000
_cell.length_b   1.000
_cell.length_c   1.000
_cell.angle_alpha   90.00
_cell.angle_beta   90.00
_cell.angle_gamma   90.00
#
_symmetry.space_group_name_H-M   'P 1'
#
loop_
_entity.id
_entity.type
_entity.pdbx_description
1 polymer ?
#
loop_
_entity_poly.entity_id
_entity_poly.type
_entity_poly.pdbx_seq_one_letter_code
_entity_poly.pdbx_strand_id
1 'polypeptide(L)'
;MKILEPEHMTAYLDAANVRGLLPMFYLELVSGLRKGELVALLWSDLDIKNRTISVSKQYIKNPNGELTLSRPKTETSVRKVSIPQMAVDLLIQEHEKHPGNPYMFPSPITGEMYYPDSVVNLHKKILKDAGLEHIRFHDLRHTFATLALQNGVDIKTVSSMLGHYDAGFTLRTYTHATRQKQDEAAETMGNFMEQVM
;
A
#
# COMPACT_ATOMS: atom_id res chain seq x y z
N MET A 1 8.89 -14.59 3.91
CA MET A 1 8.37 -13.23 3.74
C MET A 1 7.60 -12.91 5.01
N LYS A 2 7.90 -11.79 5.67
CA LYS A 2 7.13 -11.35 6.84
C LYS A 2 5.99 -10.43 6.38
N ILE A 3 4.86 -10.45 7.07
CA ILE A 3 3.74 -9.52 6.89
C ILE A 3 3.37 -8.92 8.23
N LEU A 4 2.63 -7.83 8.21
CA LEU A 4 1.94 -7.32 9.39
C LEU A 4 0.66 -8.15 9.55
N GLU A 5 0.62 -8.97 10.60
CA GLU A 5 -0.52 -9.86 10.84
C GLU A 5 -1.78 -9.06 11.21
N PRO A 6 -2.99 -9.57 10.87
CA PRO A 6 -4.24 -8.85 11.12
C PRO A 6 -4.43 -8.41 12.57
N GLU A 7 -4.06 -9.23 13.54
CA GLU A 7 -4.15 -8.94 14.97
C GLU A 7 -3.26 -7.78 15.43
N HIS A 8 -2.20 -7.47 14.67
CA HIS A 8 -1.28 -6.36 14.95
C HIS A 8 -1.66 -5.05 14.27
N MET A 9 -2.66 -5.09 13.36
CA MET A 9 -3.01 -3.96 12.49
C MET A 9 -3.47 -2.73 13.29
N THR A 10 -4.33 -2.95 14.29
CA THR A 10 -4.85 -1.87 15.15
C THR A 10 -3.72 -1.19 15.91
N ALA A 11 -2.86 -1.96 16.58
CA ALA A 11 -1.73 -1.40 17.33
C ALA A 11 -0.77 -0.60 16.43
N TYR A 12 -0.52 -1.08 15.21
CA TYR A 12 0.31 -0.38 14.24
C TYR A 12 -0.32 0.96 13.80
N LEU A 13 -1.61 0.96 13.46
CA LEU A 13 -2.32 2.16 13.00
C LEU A 13 -2.51 3.18 14.11
N ASP A 14 -2.76 2.74 15.36
CA ASP A 14 -2.83 3.61 16.53
C ASP A 14 -1.49 4.30 16.80
N ALA A 15 -0.38 3.57 16.73
CA ALA A 15 0.95 4.14 16.86
C ALA A 15 1.29 5.12 15.71
N ALA A 16 0.83 4.82 14.48
CA ALA A 16 0.93 5.75 13.36
C ALA A 16 0.10 7.02 13.60
N ASN A 17 -1.11 6.89 14.16
CA ASN A 17 -1.99 8.01 14.48
C ASN A 17 -1.39 8.94 15.54
N VAL A 18 -0.85 8.40 16.62
CA VAL A 18 -0.16 9.17 17.66
C VAL A 18 0.99 10.01 17.09
N ARG A 19 1.62 9.54 16.03
CA ARG A 19 2.68 10.26 15.32
C ARG A 19 2.19 11.23 14.24
N GLY A 20 0.88 11.33 14.01
CA GLY A 20 0.30 12.11 12.91
C GLY A 20 0.57 11.53 11.53
N LEU A 21 0.84 10.23 11.44
CA LEU A 21 1.24 9.55 10.21
C LEU A 21 0.18 8.54 9.71
N LEU A 22 -1.00 8.51 10.37
CA LEU A 22 -2.06 7.57 10.02
C LEU A 22 -2.46 7.64 8.53
N PRO A 23 -2.68 8.82 7.91
CA PRO A 23 -3.09 8.87 6.51
C PRO A 23 -2.08 8.20 5.57
N MET A 24 -0.79 8.44 5.78
CA MET A 24 0.30 7.88 4.96
C MET A 24 0.36 6.35 5.07
N PHE A 25 0.40 5.82 6.30
CA PHE A 25 0.58 4.38 6.51
C PHE A 25 -0.71 3.58 6.29
N TYR A 26 -1.87 4.20 6.50
CA TYR A 26 -3.14 3.61 6.11
C TYR A 26 -3.23 3.48 4.58
N LEU A 27 -2.89 4.55 3.83
CA LEU A 27 -2.85 4.49 2.37
C LEU A 27 -1.91 3.39 1.87
N GLU A 28 -0.72 3.27 2.47
CA GLU A 28 0.23 2.21 2.11
C GLU A 28 -0.36 0.81 2.27
N LEU A 29 -1.04 0.55 3.39
CA LEU A 29 -1.65 -0.74 3.71
C LEU A 29 -2.84 -1.11 2.82
N VAL A 30 -3.56 -0.12 2.27
CA VAL A 30 -4.74 -0.38 1.42
C VAL A 30 -4.44 -0.28 -0.08
N SER A 31 -3.25 0.16 -0.47
CA SER A 31 -2.87 0.37 -1.87
C SER A 31 -1.63 -0.43 -2.31
N GLY A 32 -0.77 -0.80 -1.36
CA GLY A 32 0.47 -1.52 -1.62
C GLY A 32 1.44 -0.76 -2.52
N LEU A 33 1.51 0.56 -2.42
CA LEU A 33 2.41 1.40 -3.19
C LEU A 33 3.88 1.07 -2.92
N ARG A 34 4.77 1.32 -3.87
CA ARG A 34 6.20 1.31 -3.59
C ARG A 34 6.58 2.57 -2.81
N LYS A 35 7.56 2.47 -1.91
CA LYS A 35 8.06 3.60 -1.11
C LYS A 35 8.26 4.88 -1.95
N GLY A 36 8.93 4.74 -3.10
CA GLY A 36 9.19 5.88 -3.98
C GLY A 36 7.94 6.43 -4.68
N GLU A 37 6.91 5.60 -4.89
CA GLU A 37 5.60 6.03 -5.40
C GLU A 37 4.85 6.81 -4.32
N LEU A 38 4.79 6.28 -3.09
CA LEU A 38 4.10 6.89 -1.95
C LEU A 38 4.60 8.32 -1.67
N VAL A 39 5.92 8.52 -1.59
CA VAL A 39 6.49 9.85 -1.31
C VAL A 39 6.39 10.83 -2.49
N ALA A 40 6.16 10.33 -3.71
CA ALA A 40 6.01 11.14 -4.91
C ALA A 40 4.57 11.63 -5.14
N LEU A 41 3.61 11.22 -4.31
CA LEU A 41 2.21 11.60 -4.48
C LEU A 41 2.00 13.09 -4.27
N LEU A 42 1.23 13.67 -5.18
CA LEU A 42 0.71 15.03 -5.09
C LEU A 42 -0.80 15.00 -4.87
N TRP A 43 -1.38 16.10 -4.37
CA TRP A 43 -2.83 16.21 -4.25
C TRP A 43 -3.54 16.09 -5.60
N SER A 44 -2.90 16.52 -6.69
CA SER A 44 -3.41 16.36 -8.06
C SER A 44 -3.49 14.90 -8.53
N ASP A 45 -2.86 13.96 -7.83
CA ASP A 45 -2.94 12.52 -8.15
C ASP A 45 -4.18 11.86 -7.53
N LEU A 46 -4.89 12.54 -6.59
CA LEU A 46 -6.09 12.04 -5.94
C LEU A 46 -7.35 12.47 -6.69
N ASP A 47 -8.14 11.50 -7.10
CA ASP A 47 -9.51 11.71 -7.58
C ASP A 47 -10.49 11.31 -6.47
N ILE A 48 -10.96 12.32 -5.72
CA ILE A 48 -11.87 12.13 -4.57
C ILE A 48 -13.19 11.49 -5.04
N LYS A 49 -13.74 11.94 -6.17
CA LYS A 49 -15.03 11.47 -6.68
C LYS A 49 -15.00 9.99 -7.03
N ASN A 50 -13.93 9.55 -7.70
CA ASN A 50 -13.77 8.17 -8.14
C ASN A 50 -13.00 7.33 -7.10
N ARG A 51 -12.51 7.93 -6.02
CA ARG A 51 -11.70 7.28 -4.98
C ARG A 51 -10.50 6.54 -5.57
N THR A 52 -9.72 7.24 -6.39
CA THR A 52 -8.54 6.64 -7.02
C THR A 52 -7.30 7.51 -6.85
N ILE A 53 -6.16 6.85 -6.76
CA ILE A 53 -4.82 7.46 -6.79
C ILE A 53 -4.17 7.15 -8.13
N SER A 54 -3.69 8.17 -8.82
CA SER A 54 -2.90 8.03 -10.06
C SER A 54 -1.42 7.84 -9.72
N VAL A 55 -0.88 6.67 -10.02
CA VAL A 55 0.54 6.34 -9.81
C VAL A 55 1.26 6.46 -11.14
N SER A 56 1.90 7.58 -11.39
CA SER A 56 2.57 7.90 -12.67
C SER A 56 4.04 8.31 -12.50
N LYS A 57 4.53 8.36 -11.26
CA LYS A 57 5.89 8.80 -10.92
C LYS A 57 6.38 8.13 -9.64
N GLN A 58 7.70 8.12 -9.48
CA GLN A 58 8.35 7.63 -8.26
C GLN A 58 9.67 8.34 -8.04
N TYR A 59 10.09 8.47 -6.80
CA TYR A 59 11.46 8.84 -6.48
C TYR A 59 12.35 7.60 -6.41
N ILE A 60 13.47 7.66 -7.10
CA ILE A 60 14.53 6.64 -7.08
C ILE A 60 15.83 7.28 -6.58
N LYS A 61 16.61 6.52 -5.83
CA LYS A 61 17.95 6.92 -5.40
C LYS A 61 18.96 6.41 -6.41
N ASN A 62 19.69 7.31 -7.02
CA ASN A 62 20.74 6.99 -7.95
C ASN A 62 22.00 6.44 -7.21
N PRO A 63 22.93 5.78 -7.90
CA PRO A 63 24.15 5.26 -7.27
C PRO A 63 24.99 6.32 -6.54
N ASN A 64 24.94 7.58 -6.99
CA ASN A 64 25.60 8.73 -6.34
C ASN A 64 24.86 9.25 -5.10
N GLY A 65 23.69 8.65 -4.74
CA GLY A 65 22.90 9.03 -3.58
C GLY A 65 21.85 10.10 -3.85
N GLU A 66 21.80 10.70 -5.02
CA GLU A 66 20.81 11.71 -5.40
C GLU A 66 19.43 11.09 -5.63
N LEU A 67 18.39 11.82 -5.23
CA LEU A 67 17.01 11.46 -5.56
C LEU A 67 16.62 12.05 -6.91
N THR A 68 16.12 11.19 -7.76
CA THR A 68 15.59 11.60 -9.06
C THR A 68 14.11 11.21 -9.16
N LEU A 69 13.28 12.16 -9.57
CA LEU A 69 11.91 11.86 -9.95
C LEU A 69 11.93 11.15 -11.30
N SER A 70 11.43 9.94 -11.33
CA SER A 70 11.41 9.10 -12.52
C SER A 70 9.99 8.69 -12.86
N ARG A 71 9.69 8.62 -14.15
CA ARG A 71 8.52 7.86 -14.60
C ARG A 71 8.81 6.37 -14.45
N PRO A 72 7.81 5.56 -14.12
CA PRO A 72 7.98 4.12 -14.10
C PRO A 72 8.53 3.59 -15.45
N LYS A 73 9.40 2.60 -15.39
CA LYS A 73 10.09 2.05 -16.57
C LYS A 73 9.15 1.35 -17.57
N THR A 74 7.96 0.96 -17.16
CA THR A 74 6.98 0.25 -17.98
C THR A 74 5.64 0.98 -17.95
N GLU A 75 4.90 0.93 -19.06
CA GLU A 75 3.53 1.50 -19.14
C GLU A 75 2.60 0.88 -18.11
N THR A 76 2.76 -0.40 -17.80
CA THR A 76 1.98 -1.12 -16.78
C THR A 76 2.22 -0.61 -15.35
N SER A 77 3.30 0.11 -15.12
CA SER A 77 3.58 0.74 -13.82
C SER A 77 2.83 2.07 -13.64
N VAL A 78 2.37 2.70 -14.74
CA VAL A 78 1.45 3.83 -14.70
C VAL A 78 0.05 3.25 -14.54
N ARG A 79 -0.58 3.53 -13.40
CA ARG A 79 -1.85 2.90 -13.04
C ARG A 79 -2.70 3.81 -12.17
N LYS A 80 -4.01 3.53 -12.14
CA LYS A 80 -4.92 4.07 -11.12
C LYS A 80 -5.20 2.97 -10.10
N VAL A 81 -5.08 3.31 -8.83
CA VAL A 81 -5.35 2.41 -7.71
C VAL A 81 -6.60 2.91 -7.00
N SER A 82 -7.63 2.06 -6.92
CA SER A 82 -8.82 2.37 -6.13
C SER A 82 -8.50 2.26 -4.64
N ILE A 83 -9.02 3.20 -3.85
CA ILE A 83 -8.83 3.26 -2.41
C ILE A 83 -10.19 3.30 -1.69
N PRO A 84 -10.30 2.79 -0.46
CA PRO A 84 -11.53 2.82 0.30
C PRO A 84 -11.88 4.25 0.75
N GLN A 85 -13.17 4.49 1.04
CA GLN A 85 -13.66 5.81 1.49
C GLN A 85 -12.87 6.33 2.70
N MET A 86 -12.59 5.47 3.67
CA MET A 86 -11.81 5.83 4.85
C MET A 86 -10.42 6.41 4.50
N ALA A 87 -9.76 5.89 3.47
CA ALA A 87 -8.50 6.46 3.00
C ALA A 87 -8.70 7.88 2.45
N VAL A 88 -9.77 8.09 1.66
CA VAL A 88 -10.11 9.42 1.13
C VAL A 88 -10.37 10.41 2.28
N ASP A 89 -11.14 10.03 3.28
CA ASP A 89 -11.47 10.86 4.43
C ASP A 89 -10.22 11.26 5.22
N LEU A 90 -9.32 10.31 5.47
CA LEU A 90 -8.03 10.57 6.10
C LEU A 90 -7.15 11.51 5.28
N LEU A 91 -7.15 11.35 3.96
CA LEU A 91 -6.37 12.22 3.06
C LEU A 91 -6.93 13.63 3.02
N ILE A 92 -8.26 13.82 3.03
CA ILE A 92 -8.89 15.14 3.11
C ILE A 92 -8.48 15.85 4.41
N GLN A 93 -8.56 15.17 5.55
CA GLN A 93 -8.11 15.71 6.83
C GLN A 93 -6.61 16.06 6.83
N GLU A 94 -5.79 15.27 6.14
CA GLU A 94 -4.36 15.59 6.00
C GLU A 94 -4.12 16.83 5.12
N HIS A 95 -4.89 17.00 4.04
CA HIS A 95 -4.80 18.17 3.18
C HIS A 95 -5.12 19.48 3.91
N GLU A 96 -6.09 19.45 4.83
CA GLU A 96 -6.47 20.60 5.63
C GLU A 96 -5.34 21.10 6.55
N LYS A 97 -4.42 20.23 6.95
CA LYS A 97 -3.25 20.59 7.76
C LYS A 97 -2.15 21.31 6.98
N HIS A 98 -2.14 21.15 5.66
CA HIS A 98 -1.08 21.67 4.78
C HIS A 98 -1.67 22.39 3.55
N PRO A 99 -2.52 23.42 3.75
CA PRO A 99 -3.18 24.11 2.65
C PRO A 99 -2.15 24.76 1.71
N GLY A 100 -2.32 24.52 0.41
CA GLY A 100 -1.44 25.08 -0.62
C GLY A 100 -0.12 24.29 -0.84
N ASN A 101 0.18 23.28 -0.04
CA ASN A 101 1.32 22.40 -0.32
C ASN A 101 0.94 21.39 -1.41
N PRO A 102 1.71 21.25 -2.50
CA PRO A 102 1.39 20.30 -3.57
C PRO A 102 1.58 18.82 -3.17
N TYR A 103 2.46 18.54 -2.21
CA TYR A 103 2.75 17.18 -1.79
C TYR A 103 1.65 16.63 -0.89
N MET A 104 1.24 15.38 -1.14
CA MET A 104 0.24 14.69 -0.32
C MET A 104 0.75 14.45 1.11
N PHE A 105 2.03 14.17 1.26
CA PHE A 105 2.69 13.95 2.53
C PHE A 105 3.95 14.81 2.62
N PRO A 106 3.82 16.10 2.98
CA PRO A 106 4.99 16.97 3.11
C PRO A 106 5.78 16.63 4.37
N SER A 107 7.10 16.72 4.27
CA SER A 107 7.97 16.63 5.43
C SER A 107 7.74 17.83 6.36
N PRO A 108 7.52 17.64 7.65
CA PRO A 108 7.31 18.75 8.59
C PRO A 108 8.56 19.62 8.79
N ILE A 109 9.72 19.14 8.35
CA ILE A 109 11.00 19.86 8.48
C ILE A 109 11.22 20.78 7.27
N THR A 110 10.94 20.29 6.06
CA THR A 110 11.27 21.01 4.82
C THR A 110 10.05 21.57 4.08
N GLY A 111 8.84 21.08 4.37
CA GLY A 111 7.64 21.34 3.58
C GLY A 111 7.62 20.65 2.22
N GLU A 112 8.69 19.98 1.84
CA GLU A 112 8.79 19.20 0.61
C GLU A 112 8.46 17.72 0.86
N MET A 113 8.56 16.87 -0.16
CA MET A 113 8.35 15.42 0.00
C MET A 113 9.26 14.83 1.08
N TYR A 114 8.80 13.76 1.72
CA TYR A 114 9.68 12.95 2.57
C TYR A 114 10.80 12.30 1.74
N TYR A 115 12.02 12.36 2.28
CA TYR A 115 13.07 11.51 1.76
C TYR A 115 12.69 10.03 1.98
N PRO A 116 12.78 9.16 0.97
CA PRO A 116 12.28 7.78 1.07
C PRO A 116 12.82 6.99 2.27
N ASP A 117 14.09 7.22 2.66
CA ASP A 117 14.67 6.55 3.82
C ASP A 117 14.14 7.09 5.16
N SER A 118 13.64 8.34 5.18
CA SER A 118 12.96 8.90 6.35
C SER A 118 11.65 8.16 6.64
N VAL A 119 10.88 7.82 5.59
CA VAL A 119 9.65 7.03 5.75
C VAL A 119 9.94 5.62 6.29
N VAL A 120 11.06 5.00 5.88
CA VAL A 120 11.51 3.73 6.47
C VAL A 120 11.83 3.88 7.96
N ASN A 121 12.46 4.99 8.37
CA ASN A 121 12.77 5.25 9.77
C ASN A 121 11.50 5.55 10.59
N LEU A 122 10.52 6.23 10.00
CA LEU A 122 9.20 6.44 10.63
C LEU A 122 8.48 5.12 10.85
N HIS A 123 8.46 4.24 9.84
CA HIS A 123 7.90 2.89 9.98
C HIS A 123 8.54 2.09 11.12
N LYS A 124 9.88 2.11 11.24
CA LYS A 124 10.58 1.45 12.36
C LYS A 124 10.17 2.02 13.73
N LYS A 125 9.95 3.34 13.82
CA LYS A 125 9.50 3.98 15.06
C LYS A 125 8.07 3.57 15.40
N ILE A 126 7.16 3.50 14.40
CA ILE A 126 5.78 3.03 14.58
C ILE A 126 5.77 1.59 15.11
N LEU A 127 6.53 0.67 14.50
CA LEU A 127 6.63 -0.71 14.98
C LEU A 127 7.13 -0.79 16.43
N LYS A 128 8.15 0.02 16.77
CA LYS A 128 8.68 0.08 18.15
C LYS A 128 7.61 0.55 19.13
N ASP A 129 6.88 1.62 18.81
CA ASP A 129 5.86 2.19 19.69
C ASP A 129 4.67 1.24 19.85
N ALA A 130 4.34 0.49 18.81
CA ALA A 130 3.30 -0.54 18.83
C ALA A 130 3.75 -1.83 19.56
N GLY A 131 5.01 -1.94 19.98
CA GLY A 131 5.54 -3.17 20.59
C GLY A 131 5.65 -4.35 19.63
N LEU A 132 5.74 -4.08 18.31
CA LEU A 132 5.74 -5.10 17.27
C LEU A 132 7.14 -5.46 16.81
N GLU A 133 7.28 -6.72 16.35
CA GLU A 133 8.51 -7.16 15.71
C GLU A 133 8.83 -6.34 14.45
N HIS A 134 10.12 -6.21 14.17
CA HIS A 134 10.59 -5.51 12.99
C HIS A 134 10.25 -6.27 11.71
N ILE A 135 9.48 -5.60 10.85
CA ILE A 135 9.30 -5.93 9.44
C ILE A 135 9.84 -4.78 8.58
N ARG A 136 10.22 -5.06 7.34
CA ARG A 136 10.71 -4.02 6.42
C ARG A 136 9.55 -3.17 5.92
N PHE A 137 9.80 -1.93 5.53
CA PHE A 137 8.76 -1.10 4.90
C PHE A 137 8.11 -1.79 3.69
N HIS A 138 8.90 -2.47 2.87
CA HIS A 138 8.37 -3.20 1.70
C HIS A 138 7.45 -4.37 2.08
N ASP A 139 7.56 -4.87 3.31
CA ASP A 139 6.68 -5.93 3.80
C ASP A 139 5.24 -5.44 4.04
N LEU A 140 4.98 -4.11 4.16
CA LEU A 140 3.63 -3.53 4.15
C LEU A 140 2.92 -3.76 2.81
N ARG A 141 3.64 -3.64 1.71
CA ARG A 141 3.11 -3.98 0.38
C ARG A 141 2.85 -5.49 0.24
N HIS A 142 3.68 -6.33 0.84
CA HIS A 142 3.42 -7.77 0.93
C HIS A 142 2.19 -8.06 1.79
N THR A 143 2.02 -7.33 2.89
CA THR A 143 0.83 -7.38 3.75
C THR A 143 -0.43 -7.09 2.94
N PHE A 144 -0.46 -5.95 2.22
CA PHE A 144 -1.58 -5.62 1.33
C PHE A 144 -1.90 -6.77 0.37
N ALA A 145 -0.92 -7.27 -0.37
CA ALA A 145 -1.14 -8.31 -1.37
C ALA A 145 -1.66 -9.62 -0.76
N THR A 146 -1.06 -10.05 0.35
CA THR A 146 -1.45 -11.29 1.05
C THR A 146 -2.88 -11.17 1.57
N LEU A 147 -3.18 -10.10 2.29
CA LEU A 147 -4.52 -9.90 2.88
C LEU A 147 -5.59 -9.72 1.79
N ALA A 148 -5.29 -9.00 0.70
CA ALA A 148 -6.23 -8.86 -0.40
C ALA A 148 -6.58 -10.22 -1.03
N LEU A 149 -5.58 -11.07 -1.29
CA LEU A 149 -5.81 -12.42 -1.83
C LEU A 149 -6.56 -13.31 -0.84
N GLN A 150 -6.20 -13.30 0.44
CA GLN A 150 -6.90 -14.06 1.49
C GLN A 150 -8.38 -13.64 1.62
N ASN A 151 -8.67 -12.34 1.45
CA ASN A 151 -10.03 -11.81 1.48
C ASN A 151 -10.77 -11.87 0.12
N GLY A 152 -10.28 -12.66 -0.82
CA GLY A 152 -11.02 -12.99 -2.05
C GLY A 152 -10.82 -12.03 -3.22
N VAL A 153 -9.95 -11.04 -3.11
CA VAL A 153 -9.60 -10.22 -4.28
C VAL A 153 -8.83 -11.09 -5.27
N ASP A 154 -9.24 -11.09 -6.52
CA ASP A 154 -8.59 -11.90 -7.55
C ASP A 154 -7.15 -11.45 -7.83
N ILE A 155 -6.32 -12.41 -8.23
CA ILE A 155 -4.88 -12.19 -8.40
C ILE A 155 -4.53 -11.17 -9.49
N LYS A 156 -5.37 -11.06 -10.54
CA LYS A 156 -5.17 -10.12 -11.63
C LYS A 156 -5.41 -8.69 -11.16
N THR A 157 -6.45 -8.48 -10.35
CA THR A 157 -6.73 -7.20 -9.69
C THR A 157 -5.60 -6.80 -8.76
N VAL A 158 -5.14 -7.69 -7.85
CA VAL A 158 -4.01 -7.41 -6.96
C VAL A 158 -2.74 -7.08 -7.75
N SER A 159 -2.42 -7.87 -8.78
CA SER A 159 -1.27 -7.63 -9.66
C SER A 159 -1.34 -6.26 -10.36
N SER A 160 -2.52 -5.87 -10.84
CA SER A 160 -2.78 -4.56 -11.45
C SER A 160 -2.57 -3.42 -10.45
N MET A 161 -3.14 -3.52 -9.24
CA MET A 161 -2.96 -2.51 -8.18
C MET A 161 -1.50 -2.35 -7.79
N LEU A 162 -0.77 -3.45 -7.72
CA LEU A 162 0.67 -3.44 -7.44
C LEU A 162 1.52 -2.92 -8.60
N GLY A 163 1.00 -2.89 -9.84
CA GLY A 163 1.77 -2.55 -11.03
C GLY A 163 2.86 -3.58 -11.32
N HIS A 164 2.54 -4.86 -11.19
CA HIS A 164 3.38 -5.95 -11.66
C HIS A 164 3.16 -6.15 -13.16
N TYR A 165 4.25 -6.32 -13.91
CA TYR A 165 4.18 -6.59 -15.35
C TYR A 165 3.47 -7.93 -15.65
N ASP A 166 3.67 -8.91 -14.77
CA ASP A 166 3.14 -10.26 -14.94
C ASP A 166 2.42 -10.73 -13.66
N ALA A 167 1.16 -11.14 -13.81
CA ALA A 167 0.38 -11.73 -12.72
C ALA A 167 1.02 -13.04 -12.18
N GLY A 168 1.78 -13.75 -13.01
CA GLY A 168 2.56 -14.91 -12.60
C GLY A 168 3.61 -14.58 -11.54
N PHE A 169 4.16 -13.36 -11.54
CA PHE A 169 5.04 -12.91 -10.45
C PHE A 169 4.26 -12.83 -9.13
N THR A 170 3.06 -12.24 -9.15
CA THR A 170 2.19 -12.17 -7.97
C THR A 170 1.81 -13.57 -7.50
N LEU A 171 1.44 -14.47 -8.41
CA LEU A 171 1.09 -15.85 -8.09
C LEU A 171 2.26 -16.56 -7.38
N ARG A 172 3.45 -16.54 -7.96
CA ARG A 172 4.64 -17.19 -7.38
C ARG A 172 5.01 -16.63 -6.01
N THR A 173 4.86 -15.31 -5.83
CA THR A 173 5.23 -14.64 -4.58
C THR A 173 4.24 -14.94 -3.44
N TYR A 174 2.95 -15.11 -3.77
CA TYR A 174 1.87 -15.26 -2.79
C TYR A 174 1.16 -16.62 -2.87
N THR A 175 1.86 -17.67 -3.25
CA THR A 175 1.33 -19.05 -3.44
C THR A 175 0.57 -19.59 -2.21
N HIS A 176 1.01 -19.25 -0.99
CA HIS A 176 0.36 -19.73 0.23
C HIS A 176 -1.07 -19.17 0.38
N ALA A 177 -1.28 -17.89 0.03
CA ALA A 177 -2.61 -17.28 0.07
C ALA A 177 -3.57 -17.90 -0.97
N THR A 178 -3.04 -18.35 -2.12
CA THR A 178 -3.84 -19.01 -3.15
C THR A 178 -4.21 -20.45 -2.82
N ARG A 179 -3.42 -21.17 -2.03
CA ARG A 179 -3.73 -22.55 -1.61
C ARG A 179 -4.95 -22.58 -0.69
N GLN A 180 -5.03 -21.67 0.28
CA GLN A 180 -6.23 -21.55 1.13
C GLN A 180 -7.50 -21.31 0.29
N LYS A 181 -7.41 -20.50 -0.77
CA LYS A 181 -8.52 -20.26 -1.68
C LYS A 181 -8.92 -21.47 -2.52
N GLN A 182 -7.98 -22.36 -2.84
CA GLN A 182 -8.30 -23.63 -3.50
C GLN A 182 -9.14 -24.54 -2.59
N ASP A 183 -8.79 -24.61 -1.31
CA ASP A 183 -9.53 -25.40 -0.33
C ASP A 183 -10.95 -24.84 -0.15
N GLU A 184 -11.10 -23.51 0.00
CA GLU A 184 -12.41 -22.84 0.06
C GLU A 184 -13.24 -23.07 -1.22
N ALA A 185 -12.62 -23.05 -2.41
CA ALA A 185 -13.30 -23.31 -3.66
C ALA A 185 -13.78 -24.76 -3.77
N ALA A 186 -12.99 -25.73 -3.28
CA ALA A 186 -13.39 -27.14 -3.26
C ALA A 186 -14.62 -27.34 -2.38
N GLU A 187 -14.65 -26.77 -1.18
CA GLU A 187 -15.81 -26.81 -0.29
C GLU A 187 -17.05 -26.14 -0.93
N THR A 188 -16.86 -24.99 -1.56
CA THR A 188 -17.95 -24.27 -2.26
C THR A 188 -18.56 -25.14 -3.36
N MET A 189 -17.73 -25.80 -4.17
CA MET A 189 -18.19 -26.70 -5.22
C MET A 189 -18.84 -27.97 -4.67
N GLY A 190 -18.31 -28.50 -3.56
CA GLY A 190 -18.91 -29.66 -2.87
C GLY A 190 -20.34 -29.32 -2.41
N ASN A 191 -20.51 -28.21 -1.68
CA ASN A 191 -21.82 -27.74 -1.21
C ASN A 191 -22.80 -27.47 -2.37
N PHE A 192 -22.33 -26.91 -3.50
CA PHE A 192 -23.17 -26.72 -4.67
C PHE A 192 -23.65 -28.06 -5.25
N MET A 193 -22.75 -29.02 -5.40
CA MET A 193 -23.10 -30.34 -5.94
C MET A 193 -24.09 -31.09 -5.05
N GLU A 194 -23.97 -30.99 -3.73
CA GLU A 194 -24.94 -31.57 -2.79
C GLU A 194 -26.34 -30.98 -2.90
N GLN A 195 -26.47 -29.71 -3.29
CA GLN A 195 -27.76 -29.04 -3.48
C GLN A 195 -28.47 -29.43 -4.78
N VAL A 196 -27.74 -29.95 -5.77
CA VAL A 196 -28.29 -30.28 -7.10
C VAL A 196 -28.44 -31.78 -7.34
N MET A 197 -27.97 -32.61 -6.40
CA MET A 197 -28.17 -34.06 -6.39
C MET A 197 -29.45 -34.46 -5.62
#